data_bd15a892962e6c23bfdda269cecf7247
#
_entry.id   bd15a892962e6c23bfdda269cecf7247
#
_cell.length_a   1.000
_cell.length_b   1.000
_cell.length_c   1.000
_cell.angle_alpha   90.00
_cell.angle_beta   90.00
_cell.angle_gamma   90.00
#
_symmetry.space_group_name_H-M   'P 1'
#
loop_
_entity.id
_entity.type
_entity.pdbx_description
1 polymer ?
#
loop_
_entity_poly.entity_id
_entity_poly.type
_entity_poly.pdbx_seq_one_letter_code
_entity_poly.pdbx_strand_id
1 'polypeptide(L)'
;MRSIQTQQTFSLSSVKPLEGLLGYRAHCLEATRQALRVGARRRECSPVTGSRLQPYGQVEGIAYLRCPDSGSLFVAELPEPAMWARLLADVNWYRQSAEALHAGLSRSRADYVYAPKVEWIEDALRLQEVHRPSLLEVFSGVSDFTRLLQESGSFAEVLTADESALAMGSDHDGAQPCVQAAVLLESLDRAYDPEALVRAVVSRLVVGGLLFVTALVASGFDLAVLGTHNLYLYPPDRANCFTVQGLSTLLRRAGLTLLEVSTPGVLDVEIVRAHLRRDPALSLSAFERQLVQADQATQEAFQTFLQQQGVSSFARIVTRKEP
;
A
#
# COMPACT_ATOMS: atom_id res chain seq x y z
N MET A 1 -5.60 -14.10 16.16
CA MET A 1 -4.76 -13.36 15.20
C MET A 1 -3.52 -14.20 14.92
N ARG A 2 -3.29 -14.62 13.69
CA ARG A 2 -2.08 -15.41 13.34
C ARG A 2 -0.93 -14.44 13.19
N SER A 3 0.14 -14.58 13.97
CA SER A 3 1.38 -13.82 13.77
C SER A 3 2.13 -14.46 12.61
N ILE A 4 2.19 -13.78 11.48
CA ILE A 4 3.01 -14.20 10.34
C ILE A 4 4.38 -13.58 10.54
N GLN A 5 5.38 -14.42 10.78
CA GLN A 5 6.79 -14.01 10.83
C GLN A 5 7.41 -14.25 9.45
N THR A 6 7.93 -13.21 8.86
CA THR A 6 8.67 -13.28 7.61
C THR A 6 10.14 -12.97 7.91
N GLN A 7 11.04 -13.88 7.53
CA GLN A 7 12.49 -13.61 7.63
C GLN A 7 12.92 -12.73 6.45
N GLN A 8 13.80 -11.79 6.72
CA GLN A 8 14.42 -11.00 5.68
C GLN A 8 15.47 -11.84 4.95
N THR A 9 15.19 -12.15 3.69
CA THR A 9 16.10 -12.92 2.80
C THR A 9 16.77 -12.03 1.75
N PHE A 10 16.50 -10.73 1.76
CA PHE A 10 16.98 -9.75 0.78
C PHE A 10 17.30 -8.41 1.46
N SER A 11 18.12 -7.58 0.82
CA SER A 11 18.43 -6.22 1.28
C SER A 11 17.47 -5.19 0.72
N LEU A 12 17.34 -4.04 1.40
CA LEU A 12 16.56 -2.90 0.90
C LEU A 12 17.00 -2.47 -0.50
N SER A 13 18.31 -2.46 -0.75
CA SER A 13 18.88 -2.03 -2.04
C SER A 13 18.55 -2.97 -3.20
N SER A 14 18.29 -4.27 -2.94
CA SER A 14 17.95 -5.23 -4.00
C SER A 14 16.54 -5.08 -4.54
N VAL A 15 15.61 -4.55 -3.74
CA VAL A 15 14.19 -4.35 -4.12
C VAL A 15 13.79 -2.89 -4.24
N LYS A 16 14.55 -1.99 -3.59
CA LYS A 16 14.31 -0.54 -3.58
C LYS A 16 15.64 0.22 -3.64
N PRO A 17 16.39 0.16 -4.77
CA PRO A 17 17.66 0.90 -4.90
C PRO A 17 17.40 2.40 -4.72
N LEU A 18 18.24 3.04 -3.91
CA LEU A 18 18.02 4.42 -3.44
C LEU A 18 17.94 5.42 -4.61
N GLU A 19 18.81 5.29 -5.60
CA GLU A 19 18.83 6.20 -6.75
C GLU A 19 17.52 6.14 -7.55
N GLY A 20 17.04 4.92 -7.86
CA GLY A 20 15.76 4.71 -8.53
C GLY A 20 14.58 5.23 -7.70
N LEU A 21 14.59 5.00 -6.39
CA LEU A 21 13.59 5.54 -5.47
C LEU A 21 13.57 7.08 -5.49
N LEU A 22 14.73 7.73 -5.40
CA LEU A 22 14.82 9.19 -5.37
C LEU A 22 14.36 9.82 -6.69
N GLY A 23 14.74 9.23 -7.82
CA GLY A 23 14.28 9.68 -9.14
C GLY A 23 12.76 9.55 -9.30
N TYR A 24 12.21 8.41 -8.98
CA TYR A 24 10.77 8.16 -9.03
C TYR A 24 10.00 9.08 -8.07
N ARG A 25 10.46 9.22 -6.83
CA ARG A 25 9.87 10.11 -5.83
C ARG A 25 9.87 11.57 -6.29
N ALA A 26 10.98 12.04 -6.87
CA ALA A 26 11.08 13.41 -7.40
C ALA A 26 10.07 13.65 -8.54
N HIS A 27 9.94 12.69 -9.46
CA HIS A 27 8.93 12.73 -10.53
C HIS A 27 7.50 12.79 -9.95
N CYS A 28 7.16 11.92 -9.01
CA CYS A 28 5.85 11.89 -8.35
C CYS A 28 5.50 13.22 -7.68
N LEU A 29 6.44 13.79 -6.93
CA LEU A 29 6.24 15.07 -6.23
C LEU A 29 6.05 16.23 -7.20
N GLU A 30 6.84 16.29 -8.26
CA GLU A 30 6.70 17.36 -9.27
C GLU A 30 5.40 17.23 -10.07
N ALA A 31 5.08 16.04 -10.54
CA ALA A 31 3.81 15.77 -11.23
C ALA A 31 2.60 16.10 -10.34
N THR A 32 2.66 15.77 -9.04
CA THR A 32 1.61 16.13 -8.07
C THR A 32 1.50 17.65 -7.91
N ARG A 33 2.63 18.39 -7.76
CA ARG A 33 2.60 19.87 -7.68
C ARG A 33 1.99 20.49 -8.93
N GLN A 34 2.32 19.98 -10.11
CA GLN A 34 1.76 20.47 -11.37
C GLN A 34 0.25 20.23 -11.43
N ALA A 35 -0.23 19.06 -11.06
CA ALA A 35 -1.65 18.74 -11.02
C ALA A 35 -2.41 19.66 -10.04
N LEU A 36 -1.87 19.92 -8.85
CA LEU A 36 -2.47 20.79 -7.84
C LEU A 36 -2.53 22.27 -8.28
N ARG A 37 -1.58 22.75 -9.09
CA ARG A 37 -1.60 24.12 -9.66
C ARG A 37 -2.76 24.38 -10.62
N VAL A 38 -3.25 23.34 -11.29
CA VAL A 38 -4.38 23.46 -12.23
C VAL A 38 -5.70 23.66 -11.49
N GLY A 39 -5.81 23.11 -10.29
CA GLY A 39 -6.97 23.22 -9.42
C GLY A 39 -6.89 22.18 -8.33
N ALA A 40 -7.19 22.56 -7.09
CA ALA A 40 -7.11 21.68 -5.95
C ALA A 40 -8.34 21.79 -5.06
N ARG A 41 -8.79 20.64 -4.55
CA ARG A 41 -9.81 20.55 -3.52
C ARG A 41 -9.18 20.12 -2.21
N ARG A 42 -9.41 20.90 -1.16
CA ARG A 42 -8.95 20.56 0.18
C ARG A 42 -9.78 19.45 0.78
N ARG A 43 -9.12 18.47 1.38
CA ARG A 43 -9.77 17.47 2.23
C ARG A 43 -10.06 18.06 3.60
N GLU A 44 -11.31 18.02 4.01
CA GLU A 44 -11.71 18.51 5.34
C GLU A 44 -11.90 17.36 6.32
N CYS A 45 -12.42 16.24 5.84
CA CYS A 45 -12.78 15.09 6.65
C CYS A 45 -12.04 13.83 6.24
N SER A 46 -11.84 12.95 7.20
CA SER A 46 -11.23 11.63 7.02
C SER A 46 -12.15 10.72 6.20
N PRO A 47 -11.66 10.08 5.12
CA PRO A 47 -12.43 9.08 4.41
C PRO A 47 -12.69 7.80 5.23
N VAL A 48 -12.00 7.66 6.36
CA VAL A 48 -12.13 6.50 7.25
C VAL A 48 -13.24 6.69 8.29
N THR A 49 -13.25 7.84 8.97
CA THR A 49 -14.12 8.08 10.15
C THR A 49 -15.13 9.23 9.97
N GLY A 50 -14.94 10.05 8.94
CA GLY A 50 -15.69 11.28 8.75
C GLY A 50 -15.24 12.45 9.63
N SER A 51 -14.28 12.23 10.55
CA SER A 51 -13.78 13.26 11.47
C SER A 51 -13.01 14.34 10.75
N ARG A 52 -13.07 15.56 11.26
CA ARG A 52 -12.28 16.69 10.73
C ARG A 52 -10.79 16.40 10.86
N LEU A 53 -10.09 16.54 9.75
CA LEU A 53 -8.65 16.32 9.68
C LEU A 53 -7.87 17.47 10.33
N GLN A 54 -6.73 17.14 10.93
CA GLN A 54 -5.82 18.08 11.60
C GLN A 54 -4.49 18.17 10.83
N PRO A 55 -3.79 19.31 10.85
CA PRO A 55 -2.45 19.42 10.26
C PRO A 55 -1.50 18.37 10.84
N TYR A 56 -0.70 17.76 9.96
CA TYR A 56 0.34 16.81 10.37
C TYR A 56 1.74 17.34 10.06
N GLY A 57 1.98 17.71 8.81
CA GLY A 57 3.28 18.19 8.35
C GLY A 57 3.33 18.34 6.83
N GLN A 58 4.52 18.47 6.29
CA GLN A 58 4.71 18.62 4.85
C GLN A 58 5.82 17.69 4.34
N VAL A 59 5.61 17.13 3.17
CA VAL A 59 6.61 16.38 2.41
C VAL A 59 6.98 17.22 1.19
N GLU A 60 8.13 17.86 1.25
CA GLU A 60 8.62 18.79 0.21
C GLU A 60 7.57 19.79 -0.29
N GLY A 61 6.91 20.45 0.65
CA GLY A 61 5.91 21.49 0.39
C GLY A 61 4.49 20.98 0.14
N ILE A 62 4.27 19.66 0.02
CA ILE A 62 2.94 19.07 -0.07
C ILE A 62 2.45 18.74 1.34
N ALA A 63 1.34 19.36 1.76
CA ALA A 63 0.80 19.21 3.10
C ALA A 63 0.10 17.86 3.29
N TYR A 64 0.29 17.27 4.48
CA TYR A 64 -0.43 16.11 4.98
C TYR A 64 -1.26 16.48 6.20
N LEU A 65 -2.43 15.86 6.30
CA LEU A 65 -3.35 15.96 7.42
C LEU A 65 -3.44 14.60 8.12
N ARG A 66 -3.76 14.62 9.40
CA ARG A 66 -3.94 13.43 10.24
C ARG A 66 -5.39 13.31 10.70
N CYS A 67 -5.92 12.12 10.64
CA CYS A 67 -7.19 11.78 11.26
C CYS A 67 -6.99 11.62 12.79
N PRO A 68 -7.69 12.39 13.65
CA PRO A 68 -7.50 12.29 15.10
C PRO A 68 -7.93 10.94 15.66
N ASP A 69 -8.94 10.28 15.08
CA ASP A 69 -9.50 9.04 15.60
C ASP A 69 -8.70 7.80 15.19
N SER A 70 -8.18 7.78 13.96
CA SER A 70 -7.47 6.61 13.44
C SER A 70 -5.95 6.79 13.35
N GLY A 71 -5.46 8.03 13.43
CA GLY A 71 -4.05 8.35 13.20
C GLY A 71 -3.60 8.26 11.74
N SER A 72 -4.48 7.89 10.80
CA SER A 72 -4.18 7.79 9.38
C SER A 72 -3.84 9.16 8.79
N LEU A 73 -2.93 9.17 7.80
CA LEU A 73 -2.43 10.38 7.15
C LEU A 73 -3.01 10.50 5.74
N PHE A 74 -3.32 11.71 5.33
CA PHE A 74 -3.89 12.01 4.03
C PHE A 74 -3.24 13.24 3.44
N VAL A 75 -2.97 13.26 2.15
CA VAL A 75 -2.58 14.48 1.47
C VAL A 75 -3.70 15.52 1.60
N ALA A 76 -3.34 16.77 1.92
CA ALA A 76 -4.30 17.81 2.27
C ALA A 76 -5.15 18.28 1.11
N GLU A 77 -4.61 18.20 -0.10
CA GLU A 77 -5.26 18.68 -1.31
C GLU A 77 -5.16 17.65 -2.44
N LEU A 78 -6.23 17.49 -3.19
CA LEU A 78 -6.30 16.64 -4.37
C LEU A 78 -6.74 17.50 -5.57
N PRO A 79 -6.19 17.28 -6.77
CA PRO A 79 -6.74 17.89 -8.00
C PRO A 79 -8.11 17.31 -8.33
N GLU A 80 -8.73 17.75 -9.41
CA GLU A 80 -9.96 17.14 -9.90
C GLU A 80 -9.75 15.65 -10.27
N PRO A 81 -10.79 14.77 -10.14
CA PRO A 81 -10.63 13.31 -10.32
C PRO A 81 -10.01 12.92 -11.65
N ALA A 82 -10.41 13.57 -12.76
CA ALA A 82 -9.81 13.30 -14.07
C ALA A 82 -8.32 13.66 -14.16
N MET A 83 -7.90 14.70 -13.44
CA MET A 83 -6.47 15.06 -13.35
C MET A 83 -5.71 14.07 -12.48
N TRP A 84 -6.34 13.56 -11.40
CA TRP A 84 -5.74 12.51 -10.57
C TRP A 84 -5.51 11.23 -11.37
N ALA A 85 -6.48 10.79 -12.16
CA ALA A 85 -6.32 9.62 -13.04
C ALA A 85 -5.17 9.81 -14.05
N ARG A 86 -5.04 11.00 -14.64
CA ARG A 86 -3.91 11.33 -15.52
C ARG A 86 -2.58 11.31 -14.78
N LEU A 87 -2.52 11.86 -13.57
CA LEU A 87 -1.34 11.81 -12.71
C LEU A 87 -0.93 10.37 -12.42
N LEU A 88 -1.87 9.50 -12.06
CA LEU A 88 -1.59 8.08 -11.82
C LEU A 88 -1.06 7.37 -13.08
N ALA A 89 -1.62 7.66 -14.24
CA ALA A 89 -1.16 7.11 -15.52
C ALA A 89 0.29 7.56 -15.83
N ASP A 90 0.61 8.84 -15.62
CA ASP A 90 1.94 9.41 -15.84
C ASP A 90 2.99 8.76 -14.92
N VAL A 91 2.75 8.69 -13.62
CA VAL A 91 3.71 8.10 -12.68
C VAL A 91 3.86 6.59 -12.87
N ASN A 92 2.81 5.88 -13.29
CA ASN A 92 2.89 4.47 -13.65
C ASN A 92 3.74 4.25 -14.89
N TRP A 93 3.56 5.07 -15.92
CA TRP A 93 4.39 5.03 -17.13
C TRP A 93 5.87 5.29 -16.81
N TYR A 94 6.16 6.32 -16.00
CA TYR A 94 7.52 6.61 -15.57
C TYR A 94 8.15 5.43 -14.83
N ARG A 95 7.42 4.83 -13.88
CA ARG A 95 7.91 3.67 -13.12
C ARG A 95 8.23 2.49 -14.02
N GLN A 96 7.34 2.14 -14.95
CA GLN A 96 7.55 1.04 -15.90
C GLN A 96 8.75 1.30 -16.81
N SER A 97 8.90 2.53 -17.30
CA SER A 97 10.03 2.93 -18.12
C SER A 97 11.35 2.86 -17.36
N ALA A 98 11.39 3.26 -16.10
CA ALA A 98 12.57 3.18 -15.26
C ALA A 98 12.90 1.72 -14.88
N GLU A 99 11.91 0.89 -14.57
CA GLU A 99 12.10 -0.54 -14.28
C GLU A 99 12.60 -1.33 -15.50
N ALA A 100 12.14 -0.98 -16.71
CA ALA A 100 12.61 -1.60 -17.95
C ALA A 100 14.12 -1.39 -18.21
N LEU A 101 14.71 -0.31 -17.69
CA LEU A 101 16.15 -0.05 -17.74
C LEU A 101 16.95 -0.90 -16.72
N HIS A 102 16.29 -1.56 -15.79
CA HIS A 102 16.90 -2.33 -14.69
C HIS A 102 16.31 -3.75 -14.61
N ALA A 103 16.59 -4.61 -15.60
CA ALA A 103 16.05 -5.97 -15.67
C ALA A 103 16.27 -6.81 -14.38
N GLY A 104 17.36 -6.56 -13.65
CA GLY A 104 17.64 -7.21 -12.37
C GLY A 104 16.65 -6.80 -11.25
N LEU A 105 16.14 -5.57 -11.26
CA LEU A 105 15.20 -5.06 -10.28
C LEU A 105 13.82 -5.71 -10.44
N SER A 106 13.33 -5.84 -11.67
CA SER A 106 12.07 -6.51 -11.97
C SER A 106 12.07 -7.96 -11.45
N ARG A 107 13.16 -8.71 -11.71
CA ARG A 107 13.30 -10.08 -11.18
C ARG A 107 13.34 -10.12 -9.65
N SER A 108 14.14 -9.28 -9.00
CA SER A 108 14.20 -9.23 -7.54
C SER A 108 12.85 -8.88 -6.93
N ARG A 109 12.08 -7.99 -7.55
CA ARG A 109 10.73 -7.66 -7.08
C ARG A 109 9.75 -8.81 -7.31
N ALA A 110 9.85 -9.51 -8.44
CA ALA A 110 9.04 -10.69 -8.68
C ALA A 110 9.29 -11.75 -7.59
N ASP A 111 10.55 -12.06 -7.30
CA ASP A 111 10.94 -13.12 -6.38
C ASP A 111 10.68 -12.74 -4.90
N TYR A 112 11.02 -11.52 -4.48
CA TYR A 112 11.00 -11.13 -3.06
C TYR A 112 9.78 -10.30 -2.64
N VAL A 113 9.06 -9.70 -3.58
CA VAL A 113 7.91 -8.85 -3.26
C VAL A 113 6.60 -9.46 -3.72
N TYR A 114 6.53 -9.99 -4.96
CA TYR A 114 5.27 -10.44 -5.53
C TYR A 114 5.01 -11.92 -5.28
N ALA A 115 5.97 -12.81 -5.48
CA ALA A 115 5.77 -14.25 -5.23
C ALA A 115 5.29 -14.55 -3.79
N PRO A 116 5.87 -13.94 -2.72
CA PRO A 116 5.36 -14.15 -1.36
C PRO A 116 3.94 -13.60 -1.12
N LYS A 117 3.45 -12.69 -1.98
CA LYS A 117 2.06 -12.23 -1.92
C LYS A 117 1.12 -13.21 -2.61
N VAL A 118 1.55 -13.85 -3.71
CA VAL A 118 0.80 -14.94 -4.36
C VAL A 118 0.64 -16.09 -3.38
N GLU A 119 1.73 -16.57 -2.77
CA GLU A 119 1.71 -17.62 -1.76
C GLU A 119 0.77 -17.30 -0.59
N TRP A 120 0.81 -16.07 -0.08
CA TRP A 120 -0.09 -15.60 0.97
C TRP A 120 -1.56 -15.67 0.56
N ILE A 121 -1.90 -15.27 -0.67
CA ILE A 121 -3.27 -15.36 -1.21
C ILE A 121 -3.69 -16.81 -1.33
N GLU A 122 -2.85 -17.68 -1.89
CA GLU A 122 -3.12 -19.09 -2.06
C GLU A 122 -3.34 -19.81 -0.71
N ASP A 123 -2.51 -19.51 0.28
CA ASP A 123 -2.64 -20.03 1.64
C ASP A 123 -3.95 -19.60 2.30
N ALA A 124 -4.31 -18.32 2.17
CA ALA A 124 -5.57 -17.82 2.72
C ALA A 124 -6.78 -18.42 2.01
N LEU A 125 -6.76 -18.55 0.68
CA LEU A 125 -7.81 -19.24 -0.09
C LEU A 125 -7.98 -20.69 0.37
N ARG A 126 -6.88 -21.42 0.55
CA ARG A 126 -6.89 -22.82 1.03
C ARG A 126 -7.48 -22.93 2.43
N LEU A 127 -7.11 -22.01 3.34
CA LEU A 127 -7.66 -21.96 4.70
C LEU A 127 -9.16 -21.64 4.75
N GLN A 128 -9.68 -20.95 3.73
CA GLN A 128 -11.09 -20.62 3.60
C GLN A 128 -11.84 -21.59 2.69
N GLU A 129 -11.19 -22.69 2.28
CA GLU A 129 -11.78 -23.73 1.41
C GLU A 129 -12.27 -23.20 0.05
N VAL A 130 -11.66 -22.14 -0.46
CA VAL A 130 -11.96 -21.55 -1.77
C VAL A 130 -11.02 -22.15 -2.81
N HIS A 131 -11.58 -22.96 -3.71
CA HIS A 131 -10.79 -23.70 -4.70
C HIS A 131 -10.92 -23.06 -6.07
N ARG A 132 -9.78 -22.76 -6.71
CA ARG A 132 -9.67 -22.18 -8.05
C ARG A 132 -10.67 -21.04 -8.31
N PRO A 133 -10.65 -19.96 -7.50
CA PRO A 133 -11.58 -18.85 -7.70
C PRO A 133 -11.28 -18.10 -9.00
N SER A 134 -12.29 -17.38 -9.52
CA SER A 134 -12.02 -16.22 -10.35
C SER A 134 -11.53 -15.09 -9.45
N LEU A 135 -10.45 -14.44 -9.85
CA LEU A 135 -9.80 -13.37 -9.09
C LEU A 135 -9.80 -12.07 -9.88
N LEU A 136 -10.14 -10.96 -9.22
CA LEU A 136 -10.03 -9.60 -9.75
C LEU A 136 -8.81 -8.90 -9.14
N GLU A 137 -7.80 -8.58 -9.95
CA GLU A 137 -6.75 -7.65 -9.56
C GLU A 137 -7.13 -6.22 -9.96
N VAL A 138 -7.15 -5.31 -8.97
CA VAL A 138 -7.42 -3.90 -9.21
C VAL A 138 -6.10 -3.14 -9.22
N PHE A 139 -5.69 -2.72 -10.42
CA PHE A 139 -4.41 -2.08 -10.65
C PHE A 139 -4.44 -1.19 -11.90
N SER A 140 -3.79 -0.03 -11.84
CA SER A 140 -3.63 0.85 -13.00
C SER A 140 -2.34 0.53 -13.75
N GLY A 141 -2.44 -0.02 -14.95
CA GLY A 141 -1.31 -0.31 -15.85
C GLY A 141 -1.02 -1.80 -16.04
N VAL A 142 0.23 -2.14 -16.37
CA VAL A 142 0.72 -3.53 -16.52
C VAL A 142 1.40 -3.95 -15.22
N SER A 143 1.06 -5.13 -14.72
CA SER A 143 1.56 -5.66 -13.45
C SER A 143 2.29 -7.00 -13.64
N ASP A 144 3.54 -7.07 -13.18
CA ASP A 144 4.24 -8.36 -13.03
C ASP A 144 3.51 -9.30 -12.08
N PHE A 145 2.73 -8.75 -11.15
CA PHE A 145 1.93 -9.52 -10.22
C PHE A 145 0.79 -10.25 -10.92
N THR A 146 0.08 -9.62 -11.89
CA THR A 146 -0.94 -10.26 -12.72
C THR A 146 -0.37 -11.51 -13.40
N ARG A 147 0.82 -11.38 -13.99
CA ARG A 147 1.50 -12.50 -14.64
C ARG A 147 1.78 -13.64 -13.67
N LEU A 148 2.28 -13.36 -12.47
CA LEU A 148 2.54 -14.38 -11.45
C LEU A 148 1.26 -15.07 -10.97
N LEU A 149 0.16 -14.33 -10.81
CA LEU A 149 -1.15 -14.91 -10.49
C LEU A 149 -1.62 -15.90 -11.58
N GLN A 150 -1.45 -15.52 -12.86
CA GLN A 150 -1.81 -16.37 -13.98
C GLN A 150 -0.93 -17.63 -14.07
N GLU A 151 0.38 -17.47 -13.90
CA GLU A 151 1.38 -18.54 -13.94
C GLU A 151 1.25 -19.53 -12.78
N SER A 152 0.70 -19.12 -11.63
CA SER A 152 0.53 -19.98 -10.46
C SER A 152 -0.44 -21.15 -10.69
N GLY A 153 -1.38 -20.99 -11.63
CA GLY A 153 -2.39 -22.01 -11.94
C GLY A 153 -3.45 -22.23 -10.85
N SER A 154 -3.42 -21.46 -9.78
CA SER A 154 -4.32 -21.59 -8.62
C SER A 154 -5.69 -20.95 -8.85
N PHE A 155 -5.84 -20.14 -9.89
CA PHE A 155 -7.06 -19.41 -10.23
C PHE A 155 -7.74 -20.01 -11.47
N ALA A 156 -9.08 -19.97 -11.51
CA ALA A 156 -9.82 -20.33 -12.72
C ALA A 156 -9.65 -19.25 -13.81
N GLU A 157 -9.64 -18.00 -13.37
CA GLU A 157 -9.47 -16.83 -14.21
C GLU A 157 -8.87 -15.69 -13.38
N VAL A 158 -8.01 -14.87 -13.99
CA VAL A 158 -7.47 -13.64 -13.40
C VAL A 158 -7.92 -12.47 -14.26
N LEU A 159 -8.86 -11.69 -13.74
CA LEU A 159 -9.38 -10.45 -14.33
C LEU A 159 -8.61 -9.26 -13.81
N THR A 160 -8.56 -8.18 -14.59
CA THR A 160 -7.95 -6.91 -14.17
C THR A 160 -8.95 -5.77 -14.33
N ALA A 161 -8.89 -4.77 -13.43
CA ALA A 161 -9.64 -3.54 -13.53
C ALA A 161 -8.76 -2.34 -13.19
N ASP A 162 -8.97 -1.22 -13.87
CA ASP A 162 -8.32 0.04 -13.51
C ASP A 162 -8.95 0.64 -12.24
N GLU A 163 -8.12 1.01 -11.27
CA GLU A 163 -8.58 1.52 -9.97
C GLU A 163 -9.39 2.82 -10.09
N SER A 164 -9.01 3.72 -11.01
CA SER A 164 -9.71 4.98 -11.21
C SER A 164 -11.03 4.77 -11.95
N ALA A 165 -11.04 3.94 -12.99
CA ALA A 165 -12.25 3.59 -13.74
C ALA A 165 -13.27 2.89 -12.84
N LEU A 166 -12.83 1.95 -12.02
CA LEU A 166 -13.67 1.22 -11.09
C LEU A 166 -14.28 2.14 -10.01
N ALA A 167 -13.48 3.02 -9.41
CA ALA A 167 -13.94 3.97 -8.39
C ALA A 167 -14.93 5.01 -8.94
N MET A 168 -14.79 5.41 -10.21
CA MET A 168 -15.69 6.36 -10.87
C MET A 168 -16.97 5.71 -11.43
N GLY A 169 -17.09 4.40 -11.34
CA GLY A 169 -18.24 3.68 -11.89
C GLY A 169 -18.32 3.69 -13.42
N SER A 170 -17.22 4.05 -14.12
CA SER A 170 -17.16 4.10 -15.57
C SER A 170 -16.99 2.73 -16.24
N ASP A 171 -16.87 1.67 -15.46
CA ASP A 171 -16.78 0.28 -15.88
C ASP A 171 -18.18 -0.35 -16.18
N HIS A 172 -19.19 0.48 -16.53
CA HIS A 172 -20.60 0.10 -16.56
C HIS A 172 -21.14 -0.30 -17.93
N ASP A 173 -20.39 -1.04 -18.77
CA ASP A 173 -20.95 -1.68 -19.94
C ASP A 173 -21.22 -3.17 -19.69
N GLY A 174 -22.43 -3.44 -19.17
CA GLY A 174 -22.94 -4.80 -18.99
C GLY A 174 -22.82 -5.36 -17.56
N ALA A 175 -23.52 -6.48 -17.31
CA ALA A 175 -23.42 -7.24 -16.07
C ALA A 175 -21.97 -7.76 -15.91
N GLN A 176 -21.20 -7.09 -15.10
CA GLN A 176 -19.81 -7.47 -14.86
C GLN A 176 -19.74 -8.76 -14.03
N PRO A 177 -18.84 -9.69 -14.33
CA PRO A 177 -18.77 -10.96 -13.62
C PRO A 177 -18.47 -10.72 -12.14
N CYS A 178 -19.25 -11.37 -11.26
CA CYS A 178 -18.91 -11.46 -9.85
C CYS A 178 -17.78 -12.46 -9.67
N VAL A 179 -16.81 -12.11 -8.82
CA VAL A 179 -15.61 -12.91 -8.55
C VAL A 179 -15.62 -13.45 -7.13
N GLN A 180 -14.94 -14.57 -6.89
CA GLN A 180 -14.80 -15.15 -5.56
C GLN A 180 -13.64 -14.54 -4.77
N ALA A 181 -12.69 -13.90 -5.46
CA ALA A 181 -11.56 -13.22 -4.82
C ALA A 181 -11.25 -11.88 -5.51
N ALA A 182 -10.81 -10.90 -4.75
CA ALA A 182 -10.27 -9.65 -5.29
C ALA A 182 -9.01 -9.24 -4.54
N VAL A 183 -8.13 -8.48 -5.17
CA VAL A 183 -6.88 -8.02 -4.57
C VAL A 183 -6.60 -6.55 -4.85
N LEU A 184 -6.23 -5.82 -3.80
CA LEU A 184 -5.83 -4.42 -3.80
C LEU A 184 -4.39 -4.32 -3.25
N LEU A 185 -3.38 -4.33 -4.12
CA LEU A 185 -1.98 -4.18 -3.72
C LEU A 185 -1.58 -2.71 -3.67
N GLU A 186 -1.65 -2.10 -2.48
CA GLU A 186 -1.33 -0.69 -2.24
C GLU A 186 -2.20 0.29 -3.06
N SER A 187 -3.29 -0.21 -3.69
CA SER A 187 -4.20 0.59 -4.50
C SER A 187 -4.97 1.61 -3.66
N LEU A 188 -5.33 1.27 -2.42
CA LEU A 188 -6.01 2.19 -1.50
C LEU A 188 -5.11 3.38 -1.09
N ASP A 189 -3.80 3.17 -1.06
CA ASP A 189 -2.83 4.20 -0.68
C ASP A 189 -2.82 5.36 -1.69
N ARG A 190 -3.16 5.09 -2.93
CA ARG A 190 -3.17 6.04 -4.05
C ARG A 190 -4.56 6.38 -4.57
N ALA A 191 -5.61 5.76 -4.04
CA ALA A 191 -6.97 6.00 -4.45
C ALA A 191 -7.42 7.45 -4.19
N TYR A 192 -8.07 8.06 -5.18
CA TYR A 192 -8.70 9.38 -5.02
C TYR A 192 -9.75 9.36 -3.91
N ASP A 193 -10.64 8.37 -3.97
CA ASP A 193 -11.65 8.05 -2.97
C ASP A 193 -11.52 6.58 -2.58
N PRO A 194 -10.82 6.27 -1.48
CA PRO A 194 -10.60 4.89 -1.07
C PRO A 194 -11.89 4.18 -0.60
N GLU A 195 -12.89 4.93 -0.10
CA GLU A 195 -14.18 4.34 0.29
C GLU A 195 -14.96 3.90 -0.96
N ALA A 196 -15.03 4.76 -1.99
CA ALA A 196 -15.68 4.43 -3.26
C ALA A 196 -15.00 3.22 -3.92
N LEU A 197 -13.65 3.16 -3.91
CA LEU A 197 -12.92 2.04 -4.48
C LEU A 197 -13.23 0.72 -3.75
N VAL A 198 -13.21 0.70 -2.42
CA VAL A 198 -13.56 -0.50 -1.65
C VAL A 198 -14.98 -0.93 -1.94
N ARG A 199 -15.96 -0.02 -1.96
CA ARG A 199 -17.36 -0.33 -2.27
C ARG A 199 -17.53 -0.90 -3.67
N ALA A 200 -16.83 -0.34 -4.65
CA ALA A 200 -16.85 -0.83 -6.04
C ALA A 200 -16.28 -2.25 -6.13
N VAL A 201 -15.18 -2.56 -5.43
CA VAL A 201 -14.63 -3.92 -5.37
C VAL A 201 -15.59 -4.88 -4.65
N VAL A 202 -16.18 -4.47 -3.54
CA VAL A 202 -17.14 -5.30 -2.77
C VAL A 202 -18.39 -5.61 -3.61
N SER A 203 -18.85 -4.69 -4.46
CA SER A 203 -19.98 -4.95 -5.35
C SER A 203 -19.68 -6.05 -6.38
N ARG A 204 -18.39 -6.25 -6.73
CA ARG A 204 -17.93 -7.29 -7.67
C ARG A 204 -17.69 -8.64 -6.98
N LEU A 205 -17.61 -8.69 -5.66
CA LEU A 205 -17.45 -9.93 -4.92
C LEU A 205 -18.79 -10.66 -4.74
N VAL A 206 -18.79 -11.96 -4.89
CA VAL A 206 -19.91 -12.81 -4.42
C VAL A 206 -20.00 -12.74 -2.89
N VAL A 207 -21.16 -13.10 -2.34
CA VAL A 207 -21.29 -13.34 -0.89
C VAL A 207 -20.36 -14.47 -0.48
N GLY A 208 -19.61 -14.30 0.61
CA GLY A 208 -18.54 -15.21 1.02
C GLY A 208 -17.21 -14.99 0.29
N GLY A 209 -17.17 -14.16 -0.74
CA GLY A 209 -15.96 -13.83 -1.48
C GLY A 209 -14.91 -13.09 -0.64
N LEU A 210 -13.64 -13.25 -0.99
CA LEU A 210 -12.50 -12.74 -0.23
C LEU A 210 -11.91 -11.50 -0.88
N LEU A 211 -11.56 -10.48 -0.06
CA LEU A 211 -10.75 -9.34 -0.49
C LEU A 211 -9.41 -9.35 0.24
N PHE A 212 -8.34 -9.31 -0.56
CA PHE A 212 -6.95 -9.20 -0.10
C PHE A 212 -6.48 -7.77 -0.26
N VAL A 213 -5.98 -7.18 0.82
CA VAL A 213 -5.50 -5.79 0.82
C VAL A 213 -4.09 -5.73 1.36
N THR A 214 -3.20 -5.01 0.67
CA THR A 214 -1.92 -4.61 1.22
C THR A 214 -1.79 -3.09 1.22
N ALA A 215 -1.13 -2.55 2.22
CA ALA A 215 -0.88 -1.11 2.37
C ALA A 215 0.41 -0.83 3.12
N LEU A 216 1.04 0.32 2.83
CA LEU A 216 2.00 0.92 3.75
C LEU A 216 1.22 1.61 4.87
N VAL A 217 1.57 1.33 6.15
CA VAL A 217 0.76 1.82 7.27
C VAL A 217 1.50 2.83 8.13
N ALA A 218 0.83 3.96 8.40
CA ALA A 218 1.33 5.05 9.24
C ALA A 218 1.58 4.66 10.71
N SER A 219 1.03 3.53 11.14
CA SER A 219 1.27 2.95 12.47
C SER A 219 2.56 2.12 12.56
N GLY A 220 3.29 1.99 11.45
CA GLY A 220 4.54 1.24 11.43
C GLY A 220 5.73 2.02 11.98
N PHE A 221 6.76 1.28 12.41
CA PHE A 221 7.92 1.83 13.12
C PHE A 221 8.67 2.88 12.30
N ASP A 222 9.02 2.61 11.05
CA ASP A 222 9.79 3.55 10.24
C ASP A 222 9.02 4.85 9.97
N LEU A 223 7.70 4.80 9.73
CA LEU A 223 6.86 5.99 9.58
C LEU A 223 6.65 6.73 10.91
N ALA A 224 6.51 6.01 12.02
CA ALA A 224 6.40 6.62 13.34
C ALA A 224 7.67 7.39 13.72
N VAL A 225 8.84 6.84 13.40
CA VAL A 225 10.15 7.42 13.71
C VAL A 225 10.52 8.55 12.76
N LEU A 226 10.34 8.34 11.45
CA LEU A 226 10.80 9.28 10.42
C LEU A 226 9.77 10.37 10.09
N GLY A 227 8.49 10.13 10.35
CA GLY A 227 7.42 11.08 10.03
C GLY A 227 7.45 11.53 8.56
N THR A 228 7.43 12.84 8.34
CA THR A 228 7.51 13.45 7.00
C THR A 228 8.87 13.32 6.33
N HIS A 229 9.92 12.90 7.05
CA HIS A 229 11.24 12.58 6.48
C HIS A 229 11.29 11.21 5.83
N ASN A 230 10.28 10.35 6.05
CA ASN A 230 10.23 9.03 5.43
C ASN A 230 10.17 9.14 3.91
N LEU A 231 11.16 8.55 3.22
CA LEU A 231 11.27 8.60 1.76
C LEU A 231 10.13 7.88 1.03
N TYR A 232 9.37 7.05 1.73
CA TYR A 232 8.23 6.30 1.18
C TYR A 232 6.89 6.99 1.41
N LEU A 233 6.85 8.10 2.16
CA LEU A 233 5.66 8.94 2.34
C LEU A 233 5.67 10.09 1.31
N TYR A 234 4.99 9.92 0.19
CA TYR A 234 4.83 10.95 -0.84
C TYR A 234 3.64 10.65 -1.76
N PRO A 235 2.92 11.67 -2.27
CA PRO A 235 1.87 11.49 -3.25
C PRO A 235 2.47 11.29 -4.68
N PRO A 236 1.72 10.65 -5.58
CA PRO A 236 0.40 10.10 -5.37
C PRO A 236 0.42 8.71 -4.69
N ASP A 237 1.57 8.06 -4.58
CA ASP A 237 1.70 6.68 -4.09
C ASP A 237 1.22 6.51 -2.64
N ARG A 238 1.30 7.56 -1.84
CA ARG A 238 0.80 7.60 -0.46
C ARG A 238 -0.05 8.85 -0.22
N ALA A 239 -1.03 9.06 -1.11
CA ALA A 239 -2.06 10.09 -0.89
C ALA A 239 -2.92 9.76 0.33
N ASN A 240 -3.06 8.47 0.61
CA ASN A 240 -3.66 7.93 1.82
C ASN A 240 -2.63 6.99 2.48
N CYS A 241 -2.20 7.28 3.69
CA CYS A 241 -1.35 6.40 4.49
C CYS A 241 -2.14 6.01 5.74
N PHE A 242 -2.81 4.88 5.66
CA PHE A 242 -3.69 4.39 6.73
C PHE A 242 -2.85 3.88 7.91
N THR A 243 -3.41 3.92 9.12
CA THR A 243 -3.00 3.00 10.17
C THR A 243 -3.66 1.65 9.95
N VAL A 244 -3.17 0.59 10.61
CA VAL A 244 -3.85 -0.72 10.62
C VAL A 244 -5.29 -0.58 11.11
N GLN A 245 -5.51 0.23 12.16
CA GLN A 245 -6.85 0.52 12.69
C GLN A 245 -7.71 1.25 11.66
N GLY A 246 -7.17 2.27 11.00
CA GLY A 246 -7.89 3.05 9.99
C GLY A 246 -8.31 2.18 8.79
N LEU A 247 -7.37 1.38 8.26
CA LEU A 247 -7.66 0.46 7.16
C LEU A 247 -8.71 -0.58 7.56
N SER A 248 -8.59 -1.16 8.76
CA SER A 248 -9.57 -2.10 9.30
C SER A 248 -10.96 -1.47 9.45
N THR A 249 -11.04 -0.21 9.87
CA THR A 249 -12.30 0.53 10.00
C THR A 249 -12.94 0.79 8.63
N LEU A 250 -12.15 1.20 7.63
CA LEU A 250 -12.61 1.42 6.27
C LEU A 250 -13.24 0.15 5.68
N LEU A 251 -12.54 -0.98 5.82
CA LEU A 251 -13.00 -2.27 5.28
C LEU A 251 -14.30 -2.76 5.99
N ARG A 252 -14.39 -2.63 7.32
CA ARG A 252 -15.62 -2.99 8.06
C ARG A 252 -16.81 -2.12 7.66
N ARG A 253 -16.60 -0.82 7.45
CA ARG A 253 -17.66 0.10 6.99
C ARG A 253 -18.20 -0.26 5.61
N ALA A 254 -17.39 -0.93 4.79
CA ALA A 254 -17.80 -1.45 3.49
C ALA A 254 -18.53 -2.82 3.56
N GLY A 255 -18.85 -3.32 4.76
CA GLY A 255 -19.57 -4.59 4.93
C GLY A 255 -18.66 -5.83 4.88
N LEU A 256 -17.38 -5.66 5.19
CA LEU A 256 -16.40 -6.75 5.18
C LEU A 256 -16.05 -7.21 6.61
N THR A 257 -16.01 -8.51 6.82
CA THR A 257 -15.48 -9.13 8.04
C THR A 257 -13.99 -9.40 7.90
N LEU A 258 -13.19 -8.95 8.88
CA LEU A 258 -11.75 -9.20 8.90
C LEU A 258 -11.45 -10.62 9.33
N LEU A 259 -10.77 -11.39 8.49
CA LEU A 259 -10.33 -12.77 8.77
C LEU A 259 -8.89 -12.80 9.28
N GLU A 260 -8.02 -11.98 8.67
CA GLU A 260 -6.61 -11.87 9.02
C GLU A 260 -6.17 -10.41 8.96
N VAL A 261 -5.36 -10.00 9.93
CA VAL A 261 -4.63 -8.73 9.93
C VAL A 261 -3.21 -9.02 10.40
N SER A 262 -2.23 -8.70 9.57
CA SER A 262 -0.82 -8.91 9.88
C SER A 262 0.04 -7.77 9.35
N THR A 263 1.21 -7.56 9.93
CA THR A 263 2.20 -6.60 9.45
C THR A 263 3.57 -7.29 9.24
N PRO A 264 3.70 -8.09 8.17
CA PRO A 264 4.88 -8.91 7.92
C PRO A 264 6.05 -8.14 7.28
N GLY A 265 6.09 -6.82 7.39
CA GLY A 265 7.19 -6.01 6.88
C GLY A 265 8.54 -6.42 7.49
N VAL A 266 9.60 -6.39 6.66
CA VAL A 266 10.94 -6.86 7.05
C VAL A 266 12.00 -5.75 6.98
N LEU A 267 11.62 -4.55 6.56
CA LEU A 267 12.58 -3.50 6.21
C LEU A 267 12.55 -2.26 7.11
N ASP A 268 11.71 -2.22 8.13
CA ASP A 268 11.50 -1.02 8.95
C ASP A 268 12.79 -0.51 9.58
N VAL A 269 13.53 -1.42 10.23
CA VAL A 269 14.80 -1.08 10.90
C VAL A 269 15.86 -0.66 9.88
N GLU A 270 15.94 -1.36 8.75
CA GLU A 270 16.89 -1.03 7.67
C GLU A 270 16.58 0.33 7.03
N ILE A 271 15.29 0.67 6.86
CA ILE A 271 14.85 1.98 6.35
C ILE A 271 15.30 3.11 7.28
N VAL A 272 15.04 3.01 8.59
CA VAL A 272 15.49 4.04 9.56
C VAL A 272 17.01 4.14 9.58
N ARG A 273 17.72 3.01 9.56
CA ARG A 273 19.19 2.98 9.50
C ARG A 273 19.73 3.62 8.21
N ALA A 274 19.10 3.37 7.08
CA ALA A 274 19.49 3.99 5.82
C ALA A 274 19.30 5.52 5.83
N HIS A 275 18.22 6.00 6.44
CA HIS A 275 18.00 7.43 6.66
C HIS A 275 19.04 8.04 7.58
N LEU A 276 19.35 7.42 8.70
CA LEU A 276 20.36 7.90 9.65
C LEU A 276 21.76 7.98 9.02
N ARG A 277 22.11 7.04 8.14
CA ARG A 277 23.39 7.11 7.38
C ARG A 277 23.44 8.28 6.41
N ARG A 278 22.31 8.64 5.83
CA ARG A 278 22.18 9.76 4.87
C ARG A 278 22.10 11.11 5.56
N ASP A 279 21.40 11.16 6.69
CA ASP A 279 21.27 12.36 7.53
C ASP A 279 21.62 12.01 8.99
N PRO A 280 22.89 12.13 9.37
CA PRO A 280 23.31 11.88 10.75
C PRO A 280 22.70 12.81 11.80
N ALA A 281 22.17 13.98 11.36
CA ALA A 281 21.49 14.93 12.23
C ALA A 281 20.03 14.56 12.51
N LEU A 282 19.52 13.48 11.90
CA LEU A 282 18.18 12.97 12.15
C LEU A 282 17.93 12.80 13.65
N SER A 283 16.86 13.44 14.13
CA SER A 283 16.49 13.44 15.54
C SER A 283 15.86 12.10 15.91
N LEU A 284 16.65 11.21 16.43
CA LEU A 284 16.21 9.95 17.04
C LEU A 284 16.39 10.03 18.55
N SER A 285 15.49 9.43 19.32
CA SER A 285 15.70 9.20 20.74
C SER A 285 16.94 8.31 20.94
N ALA A 286 17.53 8.33 22.15
CA ALA A 286 18.67 7.48 22.45
C ALA A 286 18.34 5.99 22.26
N PHE A 287 17.12 5.58 22.63
CA PHE A 287 16.64 4.21 22.47
C PHE A 287 16.50 3.80 21.00
N GLU A 288 15.86 4.62 20.16
CA GLU A 288 15.75 4.34 18.72
C GLU A 288 17.12 4.25 18.05
N ARG A 289 18.02 5.18 18.38
CA ARG A 289 19.38 5.20 17.85
C ARG A 289 20.14 3.95 18.25
N GLN A 290 20.04 3.52 19.51
CA GLN A 290 20.67 2.29 20.00
C GLN A 290 20.15 1.06 19.23
N LEU A 291 18.85 0.93 19.02
CA LEU A 291 18.24 -0.19 18.30
C LEU A 291 18.68 -0.25 16.83
N VAL A 292 18.61 0.86 16.10
CA VAL A 292 18.93 0.86 14.67
C VAL A 292 20.44 0.79 14.38
N GLN A 293 21.29 1.07 15.37
CA GLN A 293 22.75 0.94 15.28
C GLN A 293 23.31 -0.34 15.93
N ALA A 294 22.46 -1.15 16.56
CA ALA A 294 22.85 -2.41 17.16
C ALA A 294 23.42 -3.39 16.13
N ASP A 295 23.91 -4.52 16.59
CA ASP A 295 24.34 -5.60 15.70
C ASP A 295 23.17 -6.21 14.91
N GLN A 296 23.49 -6.98 13.88
CA GLN A 296 22.50 -7.55 12.98
C GLN A 296 21.49 -8.43 13.71
N ALA A 297 21.94 -9.25 14.66
CA ALA A 297 21.06 -10.16 15.41
C ALA A 297 20.02 -9.38 16.23
N THR A 298 20.43 -8.29 16.88
CA THR A 298 19.54 -7.39 17.62
C THR A 298 18.52 -6.71 16.68
N GLN A 299 18.97 -6.25 15.51
CA GLN A 299 18.08 -5.62 14.52
C GLN A 299 17.04 -6.61 13.99
N GLU A 300 17.42 -7.84 13.67
CA GLU A 300 16.53 -8.91 13.23
C GLU A 300 15.52 -9.29 14.32
N ALA A 301 15.97 -9.42 15.57
CA ALA A 301 15.09 -9.67 16.70
C ALA A 301 14.08 -8.53 16.90
N PHE A 302 14.52 -7.28 16.76
CA PHE A 302 13.64 -6.13 16.84
C PHE A 302 12.65 -6.07 15.67
N GLN A 303 13.09 -6.35 14.45
CA GLN A 303 12.17 -6.45 13.29
C GLN A 303 11.11 -7.53 13.50
N THR A 304 11.52 -8.69 14.03
CA THR A 304 10.59 -9.77 14.39
C THR A 304 9.58 -9.33 15.45
N PHE A 305 10.03 -8.59 16.47
CA PHE A 305 9.14 -7.99 17.47
C PHE A 305 8.12 -7.04 16.83
N LEU A 306 8.55 -6.17 15.90
CA LEU A 306 7.63 -5.26 15.20
C LEU A 306 6.53 -6.03 14.45
N GLN A 307 6.88 -7.12 13.77
CA GLN A 307 5.89 -7.98 13.10
C GLN A 307 4.91 -8.61 14.09
N GLN A 308 5.42 -9.17 15.19
CA GLN A 308 4.62 -9.84 16.21
C GLN A 308 3.64 -8.90 16.90
N GLN A 309 4.03 -7.64 17.10
CA GLN A 309 3.20 -6.63 17.74
C GLN A 309 2.28 -5.87 16.77
N GLY A 310 2.34 -6.18 15.47
CA GLY A 310 1.50 -5.52 14.47
C GLY A 310 1.90 -4.06 14.20
N VAL A 311 3.18 -3.71 14.41
CA VAL A 311 3.72 -2.35 14.27
C VAL A 311 4.83 -2.22 13.23
N SER A 312 4.97 -3.20 12.32
CA SER A 312 5.75 -3.02 11.10
C SER A 312 4.94 -2.22 10.06
N SER A 313 5.60 -1.54 9.16
CA SER A 313 4.99 -0.54 8.26
C SER A 313 4.29 -1.11 7.03
N PHE A 314 4.28 -2.41 6.84
CA PHE A 314 3.60 -3.05 5.73
C PHE A 314 2.50 -3.98 6.25
N ALA A 315 1.24 -3.68 5.92
CA ALA A 315 0.09 -4.48 6.34
C ALA A 315 -0.40 -5.44 5.24
N ARG A 316 -0.89 -6.61 5.66
CA ARG A 316 -1.70 -7.55 4.91
C ARG A 316 -3.01 -7.78 5.64
N ILE A 317 -4.12 -7.68 4.92
CA ILE A 317 -5.47 -7.92 5.48
C ILE A 317 -6.23 -8.84 4.52
N VAL A 318 -6.86 -9.88 5.10
CA VAL A 318 -7.82 -10.73 4.41
C VAL A 318 -9.19 -10.45 5.00
N THR A 319 -10.16 -10.22 4.14
CA THR A 319 -11.55 -9.98 4.54
C THR A 319 -12.50 -10.87 3.76
N ARG A 320 -13.72 -11.01 4.29
CA ARG A 320 -14.83 -11.73 3.63
C ARG A 320 -16.03 -10.80 3.49
N LYS A 321 -16.68 -10.87 2.32
CA LYS A 321 -17.98 -10.21 2.11
C LYS A 321 -19.07 -10.99 2.81
N GLU A 322 -19.77 -10.32 3.71
CA GLU A 322 -20.95 -10.90 4.37
C GLU A 322 -22.21 -10.76 3.51
N PRO A 323 -23.27 -11.54 3.82
CA PRO A 323 -24.55 -11.47 3.14
C PRO A 323 -25.20 -10.08 3.15
#